data_1767f179b270f1c10687ce23944b3cdd
#
_entry.id   1767f179b270f1c10687ce23944b3cdd
#
_cell.length_a   1.000
_cell.length_b   1.000
_cell.length_c   1.000
_cell.angle_alpha   90.00
_cell.angle_beta   90.00
_cell.angle_gamma   90.00
#
_symmetry.space_group_name_H-M   'P 1'
#
loop_
_entity.id
_entity.type
_entity.pdbx_description
1 polymer ?
#
loop_
_entity_poly.entity_id
_entity_poly.type
_entity_poly.pdbx_seq_one_letter_code
_entity_poly.pdbx_strand_id
1 'polypeptide(L)'
;MIEEGVNIVEMVFPIQIIREDNHVKGLEYRVVEQYETNKNGHIKPLKISKTIHSLEFDTIIFSGSYSSNINFVEPDQLKTKEGSLLTRMENVYIGGGARLGETTLIKAIADGRNAALEIMKKENILQLPTPEKILTEEEIAELLLKKNKREIAVKQKDVPIEERNNFEAVIHPLTKTQAIYEAKRCLQCDVICNVCVSVCPNNAFIGFEIKPEELLIPTIYYNNDNFKVSKKKRLDIKQKYQVICVADWCNECGNCTTFCPTAGTPYKDKNRLHFDKAAFKNEGRGFLLSTDGDLKQLIMKKDGKLSVLSLNWDALIFENDDCMAVLDKNTFEIEHIDIFTDSKGTFDLPEITEMKIIFNAVENLV
;
A
#
# COMPACT_ATOMS: atom_id res chain seq x y z
N MET A 1 -5.70 28.94 -15.92
CA MET A 1 -5.83 28.71 -17.39
C MET A 1 -7.06 29.40 -17.97
N ILE A 2 -8.30 29.05 -17.60
CA ILE A 2 -9.51 29.72 -18.16
C ILE A 2 -9.48 31.23 -17.87
N GLU A 3 -9.15 31.63 -16.65
CA GLU A 3 -9.00 33.05 -16.24
C GLU A 3 -7.91 33.80 -17.02
N GLU A 4 -6.94 33.07 -17.55
CA GLU A 4 -5.83 33.61 -18.39
C GLU A 4 -6.18 33.59 -19.88
N GLY A 5 -7.46 33.35 -20.25
CA GLY A 5 -7.95 33.36 -21.62
C GLY A 5 -7.69 32.08 -22.42
N VAL A 6 -7.27 30.98 -21.76
CA VAL A 6 -7.10 29.67 -22.42
C VAL A 6 -8.46 29.05 -22.71
N ASN A 7 -8.76 28.78 -23.96
CA ASN A 7 -9.94 28.07 -24.37
C ASN A 7 -9.72 26.55 -24.20
N ILE A 8 -10.60 25.91 -23.43
CA ILE A 8 -10.60 24.46 -23.23
C ILE A 8 -11.72 23.86 -24.08
N VAL A 9 -11.37 22.96 -24.99
CA VAL A 9 -12.34 22.19 -25.80
C VAL A 9 -12.22 20.74 -25.36
N GLU A 10 -13.24 20.26 -24.66
CA GLU A 10 -13.29 18.93 -24.11
C GLU A 10 -13.88 17.92 -25.08
N MET A 11 -13.69 16.62 -24.81
CA MET A 11 -14.30 15.51 -25.55
C MET A 11 -13.97 15.53 -27.04
N VAL A 12 -12.76 15.89 -27.42
CA VAL A 12 -12.30 15.90 -28.80
C VAL A 12 -11.49 14.67 -29.18
N PHE A 13 -11.69 14.19 -30.39
CA PHE A 13 -10.90 13.14 -31.03
C PHE A 13 -10.17 13.73 -32.23
N PRO A 14 -8.86 13.99 -32.15
CA PRO A 14 -8.07 14.53 -33.26
C PRO A 14 -8.09 13.57 -34.46
N ILE A 15 -8.22 14.12 -35.68
CA ILE A 15 -8.23 13.35 -36.93
C ILE A 15 -6.97 13.61 -37.71
N GLN A 16 -6.74 14.87 -38.07
CA GLN A 16 -5.57 15.23 -38.83
C GLN A 16 -5.13 16.68 -38.60
N ILE A 17 -3.85 16.94 -38.83
CA ILE A 17 -3.28 18.28 -38.82
C ILE A 17 -3.47 18.87 -40.21
N ILE A 18 -4.10 20.05 -40.30
CA ILE A 18 -4.24 20.81 -41.54
C ILE A 18 -2.87 21.53 -41.77
N ARG A 19 -2.35 21.36 -42.99
CA ARG A 19 -1.06 21.96 -43.40
C ARG A 19 -1.22 22.70 -44.72
N GLU A 20 -0.51 23.78 -44.89
CA GLU A 20 -0.32 24.49 -46.11
C GLU A 20 1.15 24.87 -46.24
N ASP A 21 1.79 24.59 -47.36
CA ASP A 21 3.20 24.85 -47.62
C ASP A 21 4.14 24.45 -46.49
N ASN A 22 3.92 23.24 -45.93
CA ASN A 22 4.67 22.69 -44.80
C ASN A 22 4.50 23.43 -43.46
N HIS A 23 3.59 24.39 -43.36
CA HIS A 23 3.22 25.07 -42.12
C HIS A 23 1.92 24.50 -41.57
N VAL A 24 1.82 24.42 -40.24
CA VAL A 24 0.58 24.03 -39.54
C VAL A 24 -0.43 25.18 -39.74
N LYS A 25 -1.65 24.86 -40.09
CA LYS A 25 -2.80 25.76 -40.20
C LYS A 25 -3.91 25.46 -39.24
N GLY A 26 -3.94 24.25 -38.70
CA GLY A 26 -5.01 23.87 -37.78
C GLY A 26 -5.08 22.37 -37.53
N LEU A 27 -6.17 22.02 -36.89
CA LEU A 27 -6.48 20.65 -36.50
C LEU A 27 -7.94 20.32 -36.87
N GLU A 28 -8.16 19.20 -37.52
CA GLU A 28 -9.49 18.63 -37.65
C GLU A 28 -9.73 17.64 -36.49
N TYR A 29 -10.94 17.69 -35.94
CA TYR A 29 -11.36 16.83 -34.85
C TYR A 29 -12.82 16.46 -34.96
N ARG A 30 -13.20 15.40 -34.21
CA ARG A 30 -14.60 15.02 -33.97
C ARG A 30 -14.91 15.04 -32.49
N VAL A 31 -16.18 15.21 -32.16
CA VAL A 31 -16.64 15.17 -30.77
C VAL A 31 -16.83 13.72 -30.33
N VAL A 32 -16.32 13.38 -29.14
CA VAL A 32 -16.57 12.09 -28.49
C VAL A 32 -17.92 12.18 -27.76
N GLU A 33 -18.92 11.44 -28.24
CA GLU A 33 -20.28 11.45 -27.68
C GLU A 33 -20.42 10.51 -26.48
N GLN A 34 -19.64 9.42 -26.45
CA GLN A 34 -19.63 8.44 -25.38
C GLN A 34 -18.22 7.90 -25.16
N TYR A 35 -17.87 7.66 -23.91
CA TYR A 35 -16.61 7.06 -23.52
C TYR A 35 -16.80 6.09 -22.35
N GLU A 36 -15.85 5.19 -22.16
CA GLU A 36 -15.70 4.38 -20.97
C GLU A 36 -14.37 4.67 -20.29
N THR A 37 -14.35 4.51 -18.99
CA THR A 37 -13.11 4.60 -18.19
C THR A 37 -12.78 3.20 -17.69
N ASN A 38 -11.60 2.70 -18.03
CA ASN A 38 -11.15 1.42 -17.52
C ASN A 38 -10.77 1.50 -16.03
N LYS A 39 -10.49 0.35 -15.39
CA LYS A 39 -10.10 0.26 -13.97
C LYS A 39 -8.85 1.09 -13.62
N ASN A 40 -8.04 1.44 -14.59
CA ASN A 40 -6.82 2.23 -14.42
C ASN A 40 -7.03 3.72 -14.70
N GLY A 41 -8.26 4.17 -14.94
CA GLY A 41 -8.58 5.56 -15.23
C GLY A 41 -8.36 6.00 -16.68
N HIS A 42 -7.93 5.11 -17.58
CA HIS A 42 -7.79 5.45 -19.01
C HIS A 42 -9.15 5.56 -19.68
N ILE A 43 -9.32 6.64 -20.42
CA ILE A 43 -10.54 6.95 -21.16
C ILE A 43 -10.42 6.35 -22.58
N LYS A 44 -11.45 5.58 -22.96
CA LYS A 44 -11.58 5.01 -24.30
C LYS A 44 -12.86 5.53 -24.94
N PRO A 45 -12.80 6.18 -26.11
CA PRO A 45 -13.99 6.61 -26.81
C PRO A 45 -14.80 5.40 -27.32
N LEU A 46 -16.10 5.38 -27.02
CA LEU A 46 -17.05 4.37 -27.49
C LEU A 46 -17.83 4.84 -28.70
N LYS A 47 -18.21 6.12 -28.72
CA LYS A 47 -18.96 6.71 -29.80
C LYS A 47 -18.39 8.06 -30.17
N ILE A 48 -18.03 8.23 -31.43
CA ILE A 48 -17.44 9.46 -31.97
C ILE A 48 -18.43 10.00 -33.03
N SER A 49 -18.70 11.30 -32.94
CA SER A 49 -19.55 12.01 -33.94
C SER A 49 -19.00 11.83 -35.37
N LYS A 50 -19.90 11.80 -36.35
CA LYS A 50 -19.51 11.79 -37.77
C LYS A 50 -19.13 13.18 -38.28
N THR A 51 -19.55 14.24 -37.57
CA THR A 51 -19.26 15.63 -37.94
C THR A 51 -17.82 15.97 -37.68
N ILE A 52 -17.14 16.53 -38.67
CA ILE A 52 -15.78 17.02 -38.57
C ILE A 52 -15.85 18.53 -38.26
N HIS A 53 -15.07 18.94 -37.29
CA HIS A 53 -14.84 20.33 -36.89
C HIS A 53 -13.38 20.66 -37.17
N SER A 54 -13.09 21.94 -37.39
CA SER A 54 -11.73 22.43 -37.54
C SER A 54 -11.47 23.59 -36.59
N LEU A 55 -10.24 23.68 -36.11
CA LEU A 55 -9.70 24.83 -35.36
C LEU A 55 -8.42 25.29 -36.05
N GLU A 56 -8.26 26.61 -36.16
CA GLU A 56 -7.07 27.19 -36.75
C GLU A 56 -5.98 27.37 -35.70
N PHE A 57 -4.78 26.92 -36.00
CA PHE A 57 -3.60 27.03 -35.19
C PHE A 57 -2.38 27.15 -36.10
N ASP A 58 -1.41 27.94 -35.70
CA ASP A 58 -0.07 28.00 -36.32
C ASP A 58 0.94 27.06 -35.64
N THR A 59 0.65 26.64 -34.41
CA THR A 59 1.50 25.74 -33.63
C THR A 59 0.64 24.73 -32.87
N ILE A 60 1.03 23.46 -32.89
CA ILE A 60 0.39 22.38 -32.14
C ILE A 60 1.42 21.70 -31.26
N ILE A 61 1.16 21.65 -29.96
CA ILE A 61 2.00 20.95 -28.97
C ILE A 61 1.27 19.69 -28.51
N PHE A 62 1.89 18.54 -28.71
CA PHE A 62 1.38 17.28 -28.19
C PHE A 62 1.93 17.04 -26.78
N SER A 63 1.05 17.03 -25.79
CA SER A 63 1.34 16.67 -24.42
C SER A 63 0.60 15.39 -24.08
N GLY A 64 0.97 14.30 -24.74
CA GLY A 64 0.30 13.01 -24.59
C GLY A 64 1.18 11.96 -23.94
N SER A 65 0.56 10.82 -23.64
CA SER A 65 1.23 9.63 -23.14
C SER A 65 2.30 9.14 -24.11
N TYR A 66 3.42 8.70 -23.59
CA TYR A 66 4.44 8.00 -24.36
C TYR A 66 4.61 6.58 -23.84
N SER A 67 4.89 5.66 -24.72
CA SER A 67 5.30 4.30 -24.39
C SER A 67 6.78 4.12 -24.69
N SER A 68 7.45 3.37 -23.84
CA SER A 68 8.87 3.03 -24.07
C SER A 68 8.98 2.11 -25.28
N ASN A 69 9.74 2.52 -26.29
CA ASN A 69 10.05 1.69 -27.45
C ASN A 69 11.35 0.91 -27.20
N ILE A 70 11.23 -0.26 -26.56
CA ILE A 70 12.35 -1.18 -26.31
C ILE A 70 12.28 -2.28 -27.35
N ASN A 71 12.89 -2.08 -28.52
CA ASN A 71 12.80 -2.96 -29.67
C ASN A 71 14.01 -3.89 -29.85
N PHE A 72 15.01 -3.82 -28.97
CA PHE A 72 16.23 -4.63 -28.99
C PHE A 72 16.18 -5.83 -28.03
N VAL A 73 15.07 -6.01 -27.30
CA VAL A 73 14.84 -7.12 -26.36
C VAL A 73 13.38 -7.61 -26.52
N GLU A 74 13.19 -8.91 -26.50
CA GLU A 74 11.86 -9.51 -26.54
C GLU A 74 11.05 -9.13 -25.29
N PRO A 75 9.79 -8.70 -25.42
CA PRO A 75 8.96 -8.24 -24.30
C PRO A 75 8.84 -9.23 -23.15
N ASP A 76 8.86 -10.55 -23.45
CA ASP A 76 8.77 -11.59 -22.43
C ASP A 76 10.02 -11.65 -21.53
N GLN A 77 11.17 -11.29 -22.04
CA GLN A 77 12.43 -11.23 -21.28
C GLN A 77 12.46 -10.07 -20.30
N LEU A 78 11.69 -9.00 -20.56
CA LEU A 78 11.58 -7.82 -19.68
C LEU A 78 10.59 -8.01 -18.53
N LYS A 79 9.85 -9.11 -18.49
CA LYS A 79 8.93 -9.40 -17.38
C LYS A 79 9.69 -9.60 -16.07
N THR A 80 9.18 -9.02 -15.01
CA THR A 80 9.72 -9.13 -13.65
C THR A 80 8.89 -10.09 -12.80
N LYS A 81 9.47 -10.59 -11.70
CA LYS A 81 8.71 -11.25 -10.63
C LYS A 81 7.98 -10.19 -9.80
N GLU A 82 6.88 -10.58 -9.19
CA GLU A 82 6.14 -9.71 -8.28
C GLU A 82 7.06 -9.21 -7.14
N GLY A 83 7.03 -7.90 -6.88
CA GLY A 83 7.86 -7.25 -5.86
C GLY A 83 9.34 -7.05 -6.24
N SER A 84 9.78 -7.42 -7.44
CA SER A 84 11.16 -7.24 -7.92
C SER A 84 11.21 -6.40 -9.20
N LEU A 85 12.34 -5.73 -9.41
CA LEU A 85 12.65 -5.00 -10.66
C LEU A 85 13.63 -5.79 -11.55
N LEU A 86 14.14 -6.93 -11.08
CA LEU A 86 14.97 -7.83 -11.86
C LEU A 86 14.13 -8.52 -12.92
N THR A 87 14.54 -8.43 -14.17
CA THR A 87 13.88 -9.09 -15.31
C THR A 87 14.21 -10.59 -15.35
N ARG A 88 13.69 -11.29 -16.36
CA ARG A 88 14.07 -12.68 -16.64
C ARG A 88 15.52 -12.81 -17.15
N MET A 89 16.10 -11.72 -17.61
CA MET A 89 17.51 -11.66 -17.99
C MET A 89 18.36 -11.43 -16.76
N GLU A 90 19.46 -12.16 -16.68
CA GLU A 90 20.40 -12.01 -15.57
C GLU A 90 21.02 -10.60 -15.55
N ASN A 91 21.07 -9.97 -14.37
CA ASN A 91 21.62 -8.63 -14.13
C ASN A 91 20.93 -7.47 -14.90
N VAL A 92 19.73 -7.69 -15.46
CA VAL A 92 18.96 -6.67 -16.15
C VAL A 92 17.76 -6.27 -15.31
N TYR A 93 17.69 -5.00 -14.93
CA TYR A 93 16.62 -4.42 -14.15
C TYR A 93 15.78 -3.48 -15.03
N ILE A 94 14.48 -3.39 -14.78
CA ILE A 94 13.57 -2.50 -15.48
C ILE A 94 12.79 -1.66 -14.48
N GLY A 95 12.64 -0.35 -14.74
CA GLY A 95 11.93 0.55 -13.84
C GLY A 95 11.38 1.78 -14.56
N GLY A 96 10.64 2.62 -13.81
CA GLY A 96 10.04 3.83 -14.30
C GLY A 96 9.09 3.59 -15.48
N GLY A 97 9.12 4.51 -16.46
CA GLY A 97 8.27 4.44 -17.64
C GLY A 97 8.43 3.16 -18.48
N ALA A 98 9.62 2.58 -18.50
CA ALA A 98 9.87 1.32 -19.21
C ALA A 98 9.06 0.13 -18.65
N ARG A 99 8.82 0.13 -17.33
CA ARG A 99 8.06 -0.91 -16.62
C ARG A 99 6.58 -0.54 -16.44
N LEU A 100 6.32 0.71 -16.08
CA LEU A 100 5.00 1.17 -15.66
C LEU A 100 4.17 1.76 -16.81
N GLY A 101 4.80 2.03 -17.97
CA GLY A 101 4.21 2.86 -19.01
C GLY A 101 4.19 4.32 -18.55
N GLU A 102 3.09 5.00 -18.80
CA GLU A 102 2.89 6.36 -18.31
C GLU A 102 2.92 6.38 -16.78
N THR A 103 3.83 7.18 -16.21
CA THR A 103 4.04 7.23 -14.76
C THR A 103 4.50 8.60 -14.30
N THR A 104 4.36 8.88 -13.01
CA THR A 104 4.86 10.12 -12.41
C THR A 104 6.37 10.03 -12.16
N LEU A 105 7.03 11.20 -12.16
CA LEU A 105 8.45 11.30 -11.83
C LEU A 105 8.78 10.65 -10.48
N ILE A 106 7.92 10.82 -9.48
CA ILE A 106 8.09 10.22 -8.14
C ILE A 106 8.13 8.69 -8.21
N LYS A 107 7.22 8.07 -8.98
CA LYS A 107 7.21 6.61 -9.15
C LYS A 107 8.44 6.11 -9.90
N ALA A 108 8.90 6.85 -10.91
CA ALA A 108 10.12 6.51 -11.64
C ALA A 108 11.37 6.57 -10.74
N ILE A 109 11.46 7.61 -9.89
CA ILE A 109 12.53 7.74 -8.88
C ILE A 109 12.47 6.59 -7.86
N ALA A 110 11.26 6.23 -7.39
CA ALA A 110 11.08 5.12 -6.47
C ALA A 110 11.55 3.79 -7.07
N ASP A 111 11.21 3.51 -8.34
CA ASP A 111 11.71 2.33 -9.03
C ASP A 111 13.25 2.32 -9.13
N GLY A 112 13.86 3.46 -9.50
CA GLY A 112 15.32 3.56 -9.56
C GLY A 112 15.98 3.28 -8.21
N ARG A 113 15.42 3.83 -7.12
CA ARG A 113 15.89 3.54 -5.76
C ARG A 113 15.73 2.05 -5.39
N ASN A 114 14.61 1.45 -5.71
CA ASN A 114 14.35 0.04 -5.42
C ASN A 114 15.30 -0.86 -6.23
N ALA A 115 15.54 -0.58 -7.51
CA ALA A 115 16.52 -1.30 -8.31
C ALA A 115 17.93 -1.23 -7.70
N ALA A 116 18.36 -0.05 -7.28
CA ALA A 116 19.65 0.12 -6.61
C ALA A 116 19.73 -0.70 -5.31
N LEU A 117 18.67 -0.71 -4.50
CA LEU A 117 18.61 -1.51 -3.26
C LEU A 117 18.64 -3.02 -3.56
N GLU A 118 17.96 -3.51 -4.60
CA GLU A 118 18.02 -4.90 -5.02
C GLU A 118 19.45 -5.30 -5.47
N ILE A 119 20.11 -4.45 -6.24
CA ILE A 119 21.50 -4.66 -6.68
C ILE A 119 22.44 -4.71 -5.48
N MET A 120 22.37 -3.72 -4.59
CA MET A 120 23.18 -3.67 -3.37
C MET A 120 22.98 -4.91 -2.50
N LYS A 121 21.73 -5.36 -2.34
CA LYS A 121 21.39 -6.58 -1.60
C LYS A 121 21.99 -7.82 -2.25
N LYS A 122 21.92 -7.92 -3.58
CA LYS A 122 22.49 -9.04 -4.35
C LYS A 122 24.02 -9.11 -4.20
N GLU A 123 24.68 -7.96 -4.26
CA GLU A 123 26.14 -7.84 -4.16
C GLU A 123 26.65 -7.83 -2.71
N ASN A 124 25.78 -8.02 -1.70
CA ASN A 124 26.11 -7.95 -0.27
C ASN A 124 26.80 -6.63 0.15
N ILE A 125 26.52 -5.54 -0.58
CA ILE A 125 27.08 -4.21 -0.30
C ILE A 125 26.16 -3.44 0.66
N LEU A 126 25.01 -3.99 1.03
CA LEU A 126 23.97 -3.28 1.79
C LEU A 126 24.51 -2.93 3.18
N GLN A 127 24.94 -1.69 3.36
CA GLN A 127 24.89 -1.07 4.66
C GLN A 127 23.40 -0.95 5.02
N LEU A 128 22.98 -1.66 6.05
CA LEU A 128 21.63 -1.53 6.60
C LEU A 128 21.31 -0.04 6.74
N PRO A 129 20.14 0.42 6.33
CA PRO A 129 19.74 1.79 6.60
C PRO A 129 19.97 2.06 8.07
N THR A 130 20.43 3.27 8.38
CA THR A 130 20.58 3.77 9.75
C THR A 130 19.36 3.33 10.55
N PRO A 131 19.52 2.68 11.70
CA PRO A 131 18.38 2.18 12.46
C PRO A 131 17.37 3.32 12.58
N GLU A 132 16.12 3.04 12.20
CA GLU A 132 15.04 4.00 12.37
C GLU A 132 15.07 4.48 13.82
N LYS A 133 15.01 5.81 14.03
CA LYS A 133 14.96 6.37 15.37
C LYS A 133 13.77 5.76 16.09
N ILE A 134 14.04 4.95 17.11
CA ILE A 134 12.99 4.44 17.99
C ILE A 134 12.52 5.62 18.83
N LEU A 135 11.24 6.01 18.64
CA LEU A 135 10.64 7.08 19.44
C LEU A 135 10.42 6.59 20.87
N THR A 136 10.62 7.49 21.82
CA THR A 136 10.23 7.25 23.22
C THR A 136 8.70 7.32 23.37
N GLU A 137 8.18 6.87 24.51
CA GLU A 137 6.74 6.96 24.79
C GLU A 137 6.26 8.41 24.82
N GLU A 138 7.07 9.33 25.35
CA GLU A 138 6.80 10.76 25.38
C GLU A 138 6.75 11.34 23.95
N GLU A 139 7.73 11.03 23.10
CA GLU A 139 7.76 11.48 21.71
C GLU A 139 6.55 10.97 20.91
N ILE A 140 6.08 9.75 21.20
CA ILE A 140 4.88 9.17 20.61
C ILE A 140 3.63 9.91 21.08
N ALA A 141 3.51 10.16 22.39
CA ALA A 141 2.39 10.90 22.96
C ALA A 141 2.31 12.32 22.37
N GLU A 142 3.44 13.02 22.25
CA GLU A 142 3.51 14.34 21.60
C GLU A 142 3.08 14.27 20.13
N LEU A 143 3.53 13.24 19.38
CA LEU A 143 3.16 13.06 17.99
C LEU A 143 1.67 12.78 17.82
N LEU A 144 1.06 11.97 18.71
CA LEU A 144 -0.38 11.69 18.70
C LEU A 144 -1.19 12.95 19.04
N LEU A 145 -0.78 13.74 20.02
CA LEU A 145 -1.39 15.02 20.34
C LEU A 145 -1.30 16.00 19.16
N LYS A 146 -0.15 16.07 18.51
CA LYS A 146 0.04 16.88 17.30
C LYS A 146 -0.90 16.44 16.17
N LYS A 147 -1.11 15.14 15.95
CA LYS A 147 -2.02 14.62 14.91
C LYS A 147 -3.48 14.98 15.17
N ASN A 148 -3.88 15.12 16.42
CA ASN A 148 -5.23 15.52 16.79
C ASN A 148 -5.48 17.03 16.67
N LYS A 149 -4.42 17.83 16.56
CA LYS A 149 -4.54 19.29 16.44
C LYS A 149 -4.65 19.69 14.97
N ARG A 150 -5.68 20.46 14.62
CA ARG A 150 -5.82 21.02 13.29
C ARG A 150 -4.83 22.17 13.09
N GLU A 151 -3.91 21.98 12.17
CA GLU A 151 -2.98 23.02 11.70
C GLU A 151 -3.37 23.43 10.28
N ILE A 152 -3.64 24.73 10.07
CA ILE A 152 -4.09 25.27 8.78
C ILE A 152 -2.88 25.47 7.87
N ALA A 153 -3.00 25.03 6.60
CA ALA A 153 -1.97 25.24 5.59
C ALA A 153 -1.73 26.72 5.34
N VAL A 154 -0.47 27.08 5.06
CA VAL A 154 -0.15 28.42 4.58
C VAL A 154 -0.79 28.61 3.20
N LYS A 155 -1.64 29.60 3.09
CA LYS A 155 -2.24 29.99 1.80
C LYS A 155 -1.17 30.72 0.98
N GLN A 156 -0.71 30.09 -0.11
CA GLN A 156 0.13 30.77 -1.09
C GLN A 156 -0.69 31.82 -1.85
N LYS A 157 -0.03 32.87 -2.26
CA LYS A 157 -0.64 33.92 -3.08
C LYS A 157 -0.24 33.70 -4.52
N ASP A 158 -1.19 33.81 -5.40
CA ASP A 158 -0.95 33.83 -6.84
C ASP A 158 -0.58 35.23 -7.27
N VAL A 159 0.25 35.31 -8.30
CA VAL A 159 0.52 36.57 -9.02
C VAL A 159 -0.79 37.01 -9.69
N PRO A 160 -1.14 38.33 -9.68
CA PRO A 160 -2.30 38.84 -10.41
C PRO A 160 -2.29 38.43 -11.89
N ILE A 161 -3.47 38.18 -12.47
CA ILE A 161 -3.58 37.68 -13.85
C ILE A 161 -2.89 38.59 -14.83
N GLU A 162 -3.01 39.91 -14.63
CA GLU A 162 -2.45 40.93 -15.49
C GLU A 162 -0.91 40.91 -15.53
N GLU A 163 -0.28 40.33 -14.51
CA GLU A 163 1.18 40.24 -14.38
C GLU A 163 1.74 38.87 -14.86
N ARG A 164 0.89 37.94 -15.30
CA ARG A 164 1.29 36.58 -15.69
C ARG A 164 1.75 36.43 -17.14
N ASN A 165 1.80 37.50 -17.93
CA ASN A 165 2.22 37.47 -19.33
C ASN A 165 3.75 37.41 -19.48
N ASN A 166 4.36 36.43 -18.78
CA ASN A 166 5.80 36.17 -18.80
C ASN A 166 6.06 34.70 -18.38
N PHE A 167 7.33 34.30 -18.30
CA PHE A 167 7.73 32.96 -17.87
C PHE A 167 8.11 32.86 -16.37
N GLU A 168 7.76 33.86 -15.57
CA GLU A 168 8.01 33.85 -14.15
C GLU A 168 7.00 32.93 -13.41
N ALA A 169 7.32 32.54 -12.17
CA ALA A 169 6.47 31.72 -11.37
C ALA A 169 5.13 32.37 -11.04
N VAL A 170 4.03 31.75 -11.40
CA VAL A 170 2.65 32.24 -11.14
C VAL A 170 2.30 32.26 -9.66
N ILE A 171 2.92 31.38 -8.87
CA ILE A 171 2.68 31.26 -7.43
C ILE A 171 3.88 31.81 -6.68
N HIS A 172 3.64 32.74 -5.75
CA HIS A 172 4.70 33.24 -4.90
C HIS A 172 5.30 32.11 -4.02
N PRO A 173 6.63 31.95 -3.99
CA PRO A 173 7.27 30.99 -3.14
C PRO A 173 7.00 31.29 -1.66
N LEU A 174 6.99 30.24 -0.84
CA LEU A 174 6.91 30.40 0.61
C LEU A 174 8.13 31.12 1.14
N THR A 175 7.93 32.04 2.07
CA THR A 175 9.03 32.57 2.87
C THR A 175 9.66 31.49 3.73
N LYS A 176 10.91 31.69 4.18
CA LYS A 176 11.59 30.73 5.07
C LYS A 176 10.73 30.35 6.29
N THR A 177 10.09 31.34 6.92
CA THR A 177 9.21 31.10 8.08
C THR A 177 8.00 30.26 7.72
N GLN A 178 7.35 30.56 6.59
CA GLN A 178 6.22 29.79 6.09
C GLN A 178 6.62 28.35 5.71
N ALA A 179 7.77 28.18 5.05
CA ALA A 179 8.26 26.85 4.69
C ALA A 179 8.59 26.01 5.93
N ILE A 180 9.18 26.60 6.97
CA ILE A 180 9.43 25.93 8.25
C ILE A 180 8.10 25.54 8.92
N TYR A 181 7.10 26.43 8.90
CA TYR A 181 5.78 26.14 9.45
C TYR A 181 5.11 24.97 8.70
N GLU A 182 5.12 25.00 7.36
CA GLU A 182 4.57 23.89 6.57
C GLU A 182 5.30 22.55 6.82
N ALA A 183 6.63 22.58 6.92
CA ALA A 183 7.39 21.38 7.26
C ALA A 183 7.03 20.83 8.65
N LYS A 184 6.74 21.69 9.62
CA LYS A 184 6.30 21.29 10.97
C LYS A 184 4.90 20.65 10.98
N ARG A 185 4.08 20.85 9.96
CA ARG A 185 2.76 20.22 9.81
C ARG A 185 2.86 18.74 9.43
N CYS A 186 4.05 18.25 9.09
CA CYS A 186 4.26 16.83 8.78
C CYS A 186 3.79 15.94 9.93
N LEU A 187 2.95 14.95 9.63
CA LEU A 187 2.36 14.03 10.61
C LEU A 187 3.20 12.75 10.81
N GLN A 188 4.35 12.63 10.14
CA GLN A 188 5.25 11.47 10.22
C GLN A 188 4.49 10.13 10.08
N CYS A 189 3.68 10.01 9.02
CA CYS A 189 2.81 8.86 8.79
C CYS A 189 3.58 7.56 8.49
N ASP A 190 4.85 7.66 8.14
CA ASP A 190 5.81 6.56 7.99
C ASP A 190 6.23 5.96 9.34
N VAL A 191 6.21 6.76 10.41
CA VAL A 191 6.55 6.32 11.78
C VAL A 191 5.34 5.75 12.48
N ILE A 192 4.24 6.51 12.49
CA ILE A 192 2.98 6.09 13.10
C ILE A 192 1.81 6.63 12.27
N CYS A 193 0.97 5.76 11.74
CA CYS A 193 -0.23 6.14 11.01
C CYS A 193 -1.46 5.47 11.59
N ASN A 194 -2.37 6.26 12.18
CA ASN A 194 -3.65 5.83 12.75
C ASN A 194 -4.82 6.73 12.33
N VAL A 195 -4.71 7.44 11.22
CA VAL A 195 -5.77 8.33 10.71
C VAL A 195 -7.09 7.57 10.52
N CYS A 196 -7.04 6.33 10.01
CA CYS A 196 -8.22 5.50 9.85
C CYS A 196 -8.97 5.23 11.17
N VAL A 197 -8.26 5.17 12.31
CA VAL A 197 -8.89 5.04 13.63
C VAL A 197 -9.69 6.29 13.98
N SER A 198 -9.10 7.47 13.80
CA SER A 198 -9.72 8.74 14.22
C SER A 198 -10.84 9.24 13.31
N VAL A 199 -10.87 8.82 12.03
CA VAL A 199 -11.91 9.26 11.06
C VAL A 199 -13.05 8.27 10.89
N CYS A 200 -12.99 7.11 11.54
CA CYS A 200 -14.02 6.09 11.43
C CYS A 200 -15.23 6.43 12.31
N PRO A 201 -16.42 6.68 11.73
CA PRO A 201 -17.62 7.03 12.51
C PRO A 201 -18.13 5.86 13.36
N ASN A 202 -17.78 4.63 13.00
CA ASN A 202 -18.23 3.42 13.68
C ASN A 202 -17.17 2.85 14.65
N ASN A 203 -16.04 3.53 14.84
CA ASN A 203 -14.90 3.06 15.64
C ASN A 203 -14.44 1.64 15.26
N ALA A 204 -14.54 1.29 13.97
CA ALA A 204 -14.23 -0.06 13.48
C ALA A 204 -12.73 -0.35 13.42
N PHE A 205 -11.85 0.60 13.73
CA PHE A 205 -10.41 0.40 13.71
C PHE A 205 -9.82 0.44 15.11
N ILE A 206 -9.00 -0.53 15.42
CA ILE A 206 -8.28 -0.67 16.69
C ILE A 206 -6.79 -0.57 16.42
N GLY A 207 -6.13 0.38 17.10
CA GLY A 207 -4.69 0.52 17.08
C GLY A 207 -4.05 -0.31 18.18
N PHE A 208 -2.91 -0.94 17.90
CA PHE A 208 -2.13 -1.71 18.87
C PHE A 208 -0.64 -1.62 18.57
N GLU A 209 0.18 -1.95 19.57
CA GLU A 209 1.62 -1.93 19.49
C GLU A 209 2.17 -3.35 19.43
N ILE A 210 3.20 -3.57 18.59
CA ILE A 210 3.93 -4.83 18.49
C ILE A 210 5.30 -4.64 19.14
N LYS A 211 5.67 -5.52 20.05
CA LYS A 211 7.02 -5.56 20.63
C LYS A 211 7.98 -6.31 19.69
N PRO A 212 9.26 -5.89 19.61
CA PRO A 212 10.22 -6.53 18.70
C PRO A 212 10.38 -8.04 18.89
N GLU A 213 10.28 -8.54 20.12
CA GLU A 213 10.34 -9.96 20.47
C GLU A 213 9.13 -10.75 19.95
N GLU A 214 8.01 -10.10 19.73
CA GLU A 214 6.80 -10.75 19.19
C GLU A 214 6.91 -11.07 17.71
N LEU A 215 7.89 -10.54 17.00
CA LEU A 215 8.11 -10.75 15.57
C LEU A 215 8.88 -12.03 15.24
N LEU A 216 9.35 -12.77 16.24
CA LEU A 216 10.19 -13.96 16.02
C LEU A 216 9.34 -15.13 15.53
N ILE A 217 9.73 -15.71 14.40
CA ILE A 217 9.08 -16.86 13.77
C ILE A 217 9.69 -18.16 14.32
N PRO A 218 8.87 -19.09 14.84
CA PRO A 218 9.35 -20.42 15.17
C PRO A 218 9.77 -21.17 13.90
N THR A 219 10.99 -21.71 13.91
CA THR A 219 11.49 -22.64 12.90
C THR A 219 11.62 -23.99 13.57
N ILE A 220 10.92 -24.99 13.06
CA ILE A 220 10.89 -26.35 13.58
C ILE A 220 11.90 -27.20 12.83
N TYR A 221 12.78 -27.86 13.56
CA TYR A 221 13.65 -28.91 13.07
C TYR A 221 13.11 -30.25 13.57
N TYR A 222 12.53 -31.04 12.68
CA TYR A 222 11.86 -32.29 13.04
C TYR A 222 12.61 -33.50 12.48
N ASN A 223 12.85 -34.47 13.34
CA ASN A 223 13.47 -35.74 12.96
C ASN A 223 13.00 -36.88 13.87
N ASN A 224 12.21 -37.81 13.34
CA ASN A 224 11.77 -39.06 14.01
C ASN A 224 11.30 -38.80 15.45
N ASP A 225 10.16 -38.12 15.61
CA ASP A 225 9.50 -37.81 16.88
C ASP A 225 10.26 -36.87 17.84
N ASN A 226 11.43 -36.39 17.42
CA ASN A 226 12.16 -35.34 18.13
C ASN A 226 12.07 -34.04 17.39
N PHE A 227 11.78 -32.96 18.10
CA PHE A 227 11.78 -31.62 17.53
C PHE A 227 12.71 -30.67 18.30
N LYS A 228 13.19 -29.67 17.57
CA LYS A 228 13.94 -28.54 18.13
C LYS A 228 13.39 -27.25 17.51
N VAL A 229 13.11 -26.26 18.34
CA VAL A 229 12.65 -24.95 17.92
C VAL A 229 13.79 -23.95 17.90
N SER A 230 13.86 -23.14 16.85
CA SER A 230 14.74 -21.98 16.75
C SER A 230 13.93 -20.75 16.37
N LYS A 231 14.26 -19.59 16.94
CA LYS A 231 13.59 -18.31 16.68
C LYS A 231 14.61 -17.30 16.12
N LYS A 232 15.13 -17.56 14.92
CA LYS A 232 16.11 -16.68 14.26
C LYS A 232 15.51 -15.81 13.17
N LYS A 233 14.40 -16.24 12.57
CA LYS A 233 13.68 -15.48 11.54
C LYS A 233 12.69 -14.52 12.19
N ARG A 234 12.36 -13.45 11.46
CA ARG A 234 11.40 -12.44 11.93
C ARG A 234 10.38 -12.16 10.83
N LEU A 235 9.14 -11.82 11.23
CA LEU A 235 8.16 -11.23 10.33
C LEU A 235 8.66 -9.84 9.87
N ASP A 236 8.46 -9.53 8.59
CA ASP A 236 8.82 -8.22 8.02
C ASP A 236 7.69 -7.20 8.32
N ILE A 237 7.60 -6.79 9.57
CA ILE A 237 6.70 -5.72 10.02
C ILE A 237 7.58 -4.53 10.40
N LYS A 238 7.52 -3.47 9.60
CA LYS A 238 8.37 -2.29 9.73
C LYS A 238 7.88 -1.31 10.79
N GLN A 239 6.55 -1.21 10.96
CA GLN A 239 5.95 -0.27 11.89
C GLN A 239 5.57 -0.96 13.19
N LYS A 240 6.03 -0.41 14.32
CA LYS A 240 5.69 -0.85 15.68
C LYS A 240 4.18 -0.77 15.94
N TYR A 241 3.54 0.30 15.47
CA TYR A 241 2.11 0.53 15.65
C TYR A 241 1.34 0.00 14.46
N GLN A 242 0.39 -0.86 14.74
CA GLN A 242 -0.47 -1.52 13.77
C GLN A 242 -1.94 -1.14 13.99
N VAL A 243 -2.74 -1.40 12.99
CA VAL A 243 -4.19 -1.15 13.02
C VAL A 243 -4.89 -2.37 12.45
N ILE A 244 -5.91 -2.86 13.15
CA ILE A 244 -6.83 -3.90 12.69
C ILE A 244 -8.21 -3.30 12.45
N CYS A 245 -8.93 -3.79 11.45
CA CYS A 245 -10.31 -3.41 11.17
C CYS A 245 -11.27 -4.47 11.69
N VAL A 246 -12.14 -4.13 12.62
CA VAL A 246 -13.27 -4.98 13.01
C VAL A 246 -14.33 -4.89 11.91
N ALA A 247 -14.38 -5.91 11.08
CA ALA A 247 -15.16 -5.92 9.85
C ALA A 247 -16.66 -5.82 10.10
N ASP A 248 -17.15 -6.44 11.18
CA ASP A 248 -18.56 -6.44 11.55
C ASP A 248 -19.07 -5.05 12.02
N TRP A 249 -18.15 -4.16 12.40
CA TRP A 249 -18.48 -2.78 12.76
C TRP A 249 -18.32 -1.81 11.58
N CYS A 250 -17.67 -2.25 10.50
CA CYS A 250 -17.37 -1.45 9.33
C CYS A 250 -18.56 -1.43 8.36
N ASN A 251 -19.10 -0.26 8.09
CA ASN A 251 -20.16 -0.06 7.07
C ASN A 251 -19.61 0.33 5.69
N GLU A 252 -18.29 0.22 5.49
CA GLU A 252 -17.59 0.52 4.24
C GLU A 252 -17.87 1.93 3.67
N CYS A 253 -18.08 2.94 4.54
CA CYS A 253 -18.37 4.31 4.16
C CYS A 253 -17.27 5.04 3.38
N GLY A 254 -16.06 4.51 3.36
CA GLY A 254 -14.93 5.08 2.62
C GLY A 254 -14.18 6.24 3.28
N ASN A 255 -14.60 6.75 4.45
CA ASN A 255 -13.91 7.85 5.13
C ASN A 255 -12.41 7.56 5.34
N CYS A 256 -12.08 6.36 5.80
CA CYS A 256 -10.69 5.96 6.01
C CYS A 256 -9.86 5.98 4.71
N THR A 257 -10.48 5.71 3.56
CA THR A 257 -9.84 5.82 2.23
C THR A 257 -9.63 7.28 1.85
N THR A 258 -10.66 8.11 2.02
CA THR A 258 -10.61 9.54 1.69
C THR A 258 -9.50 10.27 2.45
N PHE A 259 -9.30 9.93 3.72
CA PHE A 259 -8.31 10.57 4.58
C PHE A 259 -6.99 9.81 4.66
N CYS A 260 -6.81 8.72 3.91
CA CYS A 260 -5.57 7.93 3.93
C CYS A 260 -4.41 8.72 3.29
N PRO A 261 -3.35 9.06 4.03
CA PRO A 261 -2.24 9.84 3.50
C PRO A 261 -1.38 9.06 2.49
N THR A 262 -1.52 7.74 2.47
CA THR A 262 -0.81 6.84 1.53
C THR A 262 -1.69 6.34 0.39
N ALA A 263 -2.86 6.94 0.20
CA ALA A 263 -3.83 6.57 -0.82
C ALA A 263 -4.26 5.07 -0.77
N GLY A 264 -4.25 4.49 0.42
CA GLY A 264 -4.71 3.12 0.66
C GLY A 264 -6.22 3.04 0.89
N THR A 265 -6.72 1.80 0.98
CA THR A 265 -8.11 1.49 1.33
C THR A 265 -8.14 0.75 2.67
N PRO A 266 -7.96 1.43 3.82
CA PRO A 266 -7.67 0.79 5.11
C PRO A 266 -8.68 -0.30 5.52
N TYR A 267 -9.96 -0.14 5.20
CA TYR A 267 -10.99 -1.13 5.55
C TYR A 267 -10.86 -2.45 4.75
N LYS A 268 -10.07 -2.46 3.66
CA LYS A 268 -9.72 -3.66 2.87
C LYS A 268 -8.26 -4.08 3.08
N ASP A 269 -7.35 -3.10 3.17
CA ASP A 269 -5.91 -3.35 3.18
C ASP A 269 -5.38 -3.79 4.55
N LYS A 270 -6.07 -3.42 5.64
CA LYS A 270 -5.70 -3.83 7.00
C LYS A 270 -6.23 -5.22 7.32
N ASN A 271 -5.61 -5.90 8.29
CA ASN A 271 -6.16 -7.16 8.80
C ASN A 271 -7.61 -6.96 9.24
N ARG A 272 -8.49 -7.86 8.83
CA ARG A 272 -9.93 -7.83 9.14
C ARG A 272 -10.22 -8.84 10.24
N LEU A 273 -10.91 -8.38 11.29
CA LEU A 273 -11.38 -9.19 12.40
C LEU A 273 -12.90 -9.32 12.31
N HIS A 274 -13.38 -10.52 12.45
CA HIS A 274 -14.80 -10.86 12.50
C HIS A 274 -15.15 -11.49 13.83
N PHE A 275 -16.38 -11.31 14.29
CA PHE A 275 -17.04 -12.06 15.34
C PHE A 275 -18.15 -12.95 14.76
N ASP A 276 -18.68 -12.58 13.58
CA ASP A 276 -19.69 -13.34 12.85
C ASP A 276 -19.04 -14.38 11.93
N LYS A 277 -19.34 -15.67 12.23
CA LYS A 277 -18.88 -16.82 11.42
C LYS A 277 -19.39 -16.79 9.98
N ALA A 278 -20.63 -16.29 9.75
CA ALA A 278 -21.23 -16.26 8.42
C ALA A 278 -20.53 -15.18 7.54
N ALA A 279 -20.23 -14.01 8.11
CA ALA A 279 -19.48 -12.98 7.44
C ALA A 279 -18.04 -13.44 7.14
N PHE A 280 -17.36 -14.02 8.11
CA PHE A 280 -16.00 -14.55 7.95
C PHE A 280 -15.88 -15.63 6.87
N LYS A 281 -16.91 -16.46 6.68
CA LYS A 281 -16.89 -17.53 5.66
C LYS A 281 -16.65 -16.97 4.25
N ASN A 282 -17.14 -15.77 3.98
CA ASN A 282 -17.04 -15.10 2.68
C ASN A 282 -15.73 -14.29 2.50
N GLU A 283 -14.94 -14.14 3.58
CA GLU A 283 -13.65 -13.46 3.50
C GLU A 283 -12.61 -14.32 2.77
N GLY A 284 -11.77 -13.66 1.96
CA GLY A 284 -10.60 -14.29 1.34
C GLY A 284 -9.43 -14.40 2.30
N ARG A 285 -9.27 -13.41 3.20
CA ARG A 285 -8.20 -13.31 4.19
C ARG A 285 -8.71 -12.52 5.40
N GLY A 286 -8.47 -13.02 6.61
CA GLY A 286 -8.87 -12.32 7.84
C GLY A 286 -8.82 -13.23 9.06
N PHE A 287 -9.38 -12.72 10.15
CA PHE A 287 -9.43 -13.39 11.45
C PHE A 287 -10.87 -13.47 11.94
N LEU A 288 -11.21 -14.56 12.60
CA LEU A 288 -12.45 -14.73 13.34
C LEU A 288 -12.10 -14.95 14.80
N LEU A 289 -12.60 -14.11 15.70
CA LEU A 289 -12.53 -14.34 17.13
C LEU A 289 -13.88 -14.83 17.61
N SER A 290 -13.92 -16.01 18.21
CA SER A 290 -15.13 -16.62 18.75
C SER A 290 -14.91 -17.13 20.17
N THR A 291 -15.97 -17.09 20.97
CA THR A 291 -16.01 -17.64 22.32
C THR A 291 -17.13 -18.65 22.42
N ASP A 292 -16.87 -19.77 23.08
CA ASP A 292 -17.87 -20.80 23.43
C ASP A 292 -17.61 -21.23 24.87
N GLY A 293 -18.36 -20.67 25.82
CA GLY A 293 -18.04 -20.78 27.24
C GLY A 293 -16.65 -20.22 27.54
N ASP A 294 -15.79 -21.07 28.09
CA ASP A 294 -14.42 -20.70 28.44
C ASP A 294 -13.39 -20.88 27.32
N LEU A 295 -13.84 -21.42 26.17
CA LEU A 295 -13.01 -21.61 24.99
C LEU A 295 -12.99 -20.32 24.16
N LYS A 296 -11.82 -19.68 24.07
CA LYS A 296 -11.56 -18.61 23.12
C LYS A 296 -10.82 -19.15 21.91
N GLN A 297 -11.29 -18.84 20.71
CA GLN A 297 -10.66 -19.27 19.46
C GLN A 297 -10.40 -18.06 18.55
N LEU A 298 -9.16 -17.97 18.07
CA LEU A 298 -8.82 -17.11 16.95
C LEU A 298 -8.58 -17.99 15.73
N ILE A 299 -9.35 -17.79 14.67
CA ILE A 299 -9.22 -18.52 13.41
C ILE A 299 -8.66 -17.56 12.38
N MET A 300 -7.54 -17.89 11.78
CA MET A 300 -6.95 -17.15 10.66
C MET A 300 -7.26 -17.84 9.35
N LYS A 301 -7.67 -17.07 8.34
CA LYS A 301 -7.82 -17.52 6.96
C LYS A 301 -6.83 -16.76 6.09
N LYS A 302 -5.96 -17.49 5.38
CA LYS A 302 -4.94 -16.92 4.51
C LYS A 302 -4.67 -17.88 3.35
N ASP A 303 -4.75 -17.38 2.11
CA ASP A 303 -4.50 -18.15 0.88
C ASP A 303 -5.32 -19.45 0.78
N GLY A 304 -6.56 -19.40 1.27
CA GLY A 304 -7.48 -20.55 1.28
C GLY A 304 -7.24 -21.56 2.40
N LYS A 305 -6.18 -21.40 3.20
CA LYS A 305 -5.87 -22.24 4.37
C LYS A 305 -6.42 -21.64 5.65
N LEU A 306 -6.72 -22.52 6.60
CA LEU A 306 -7.15 -22.13 7.94
C LEU A 306 -6.07 -22.51 8.96
N SER A 307 -5.87 -21.63 9.94
CA SER A 307 -5.10 -21.91 11.15
C SER A 307 -5.95 -21.52 12.33
N VAL A 308 -5.96 -22.33 13.37
CA VAL A 308 -6.78 -22.15 14.56
C VAL A 308 -5.88 -22.04 15.78
N LEU A 309 -6.10 -21.02 16.59
CA LEU A 309 -5.50 -20.86 17.91
C LEU A 309 -6.60 -20.93 18.95
N SER A 310 -6.58 -21.95 19.80
CA SER A 310 -7.59 -22.22 20.81
C SER A 310 -7.00 -22.06 22.19
N LEU A 311 -7.56 -21.18 23.00
CA LEU A 311 -7.25 -21.02 24.42
C LEU A 311 -8.38 -21.58 25.25
N ASN A 312 -8.08 -22.55 26.08
CA ASN A 312 -8.95 -23.05 27.15
C ASN A 312 -8.28 -22.80 28.53
N TRP A 313 -8.87 -23.31 29.60
CA TRP A 313 -8.39 -23.09 30.98
C TRP A 313 -6.88 -23.37 31.17
N ASP A 314 -6.37 -24.46 30.56
CA ASP A 314 -5.03 -24.98 30.85
C ASP A 314 -4.07 -24.96 29.67
N ALA A 315 -4.55 -24.83 28.40
CA ALA A 315 -3.73 -24.99 27.22
C ALA A 315 -4.03 -23.95 26.14
N LEU A 316 -2.99 -23.54 25.45
CA LEU A 316 -3.05 -22.80 24.19
C LEU A 316 -2.63 -23.75 23.07
N ILE A 317 -3.54 -24.05 22.15
CA ILE A 317 -3.34 -25.01 21.08
C ILE A 317 -3.40 -24.31 19.74
N PHE A 318 -2.37 -24.48 18.95
CA PHE A 318 -2.33 -24.08 17.54
C PHE A 318 -2.55 -25.30 16.66
N GLU A 319 -3.36 -25.16 15.61
CA GLU A 319 -3.64 -26.22 14.64
C GLU A 319 -3.76 -25.62 13.22
N ASN A 320 -3.16 -26.31 12.25
CA ASN A 320 -3.35 -26.07 10.83
C ASN A 320 -3.30 -27.41 10.06
N ASP A 321 -3.31 -27.38 8.71
CA ASP A 321 -3.27 -28.59 7.88
C ASP A 321 -1.99 -29.43 8.09
N ASP A 322 -0.91 -28.83 8.56
CA ASP A 322 0.42 -29.44 8.61
C ASP A 322 0.80 -29.95 10.01
N CYS A 323 0.28 -29.33 11.08
CA CYS A 323 0.65 -29.69 12.46
C CYS A 323 -0.37 -29.23 13.50
N MET A 324 -0.28 -29.83 14.70
CA MET A 324 -0.87 -29.35 15.94
C MET A 324 0.25 -29.08 16.95
N ALA A 325 0.23 -27.92 17.59
CA ALA A 325 1.21 -27.54 18.59
C ALA A 325 0.55 -27.08 19.89
N VAL A 326 1.05 -27.57 21.02
CA VAL A 326 0.73 -27.06 22.35
C VAL A 326 1.71 -25.97 22.69
N LEU A 327 1.20 -24.81 23.10
CA LEU A 327 1.97 -23.61 23.37
C LEU A 327 1.83 -23.21 24.84
N ASP A 328 2.89 -22.68 25.43
CA ASP A 328 2.78 -21.95 26.68
C ASP A 328 1.91 -20.70 26.48
N LYS A 329 0.88 -20.53 27.29
CA LYS A 329 -0.12 -19.48 27.11
C LYS A 329 0.38 -18.06 27.31
N ASN A 330 1.50 -17.85 27.98
CA ASN A 330 2.05 -16.54 28.25
C ASN A 330 3.15 -16.17 27.26
N THR A 331 4.03 -17.11 26.93
CA THR A 331 5.19 -16.88 26.05
C THR A 331 4.93 -17.28 24.60
N PHE A 332 3.93 -18.13 24.34
CA PHE A 332 3.68 -18.78 23.04
C PHE A 332 4.86 -19.65 22.57
N GLU A 333 5.63 -20.15 23.51
CA GLU A 333 6.66 -21.13 23.21
C GLU A 333 6.06 -22.51 22.96
N ILE A 334 6.59 -23.22 21.94
CA ILE A 334 6.10 -24.54 21.59
C ILE A 334 6.63 -25.54 22.62
N GLU A 335 5.73 -26.13 23.38
CA GLU A 335 6.01 -27.17 24.39
C GLU A 335 5.93 -28.56 23.77
N HIS A 336 4.99 -28.78 22.84
CA HIS A 336 4.79 -30.02 22.11
C HIS A 336 4.31 -29.72 20.70
N ILE A 337 4.66 -30.60 19.75
CA ILE A 337 4.20 -30.51 18.36
C ILE A 337 4.00 -31.90 17.75
N ASP A 338 2.84 -32.12 17.19
CA ASP A 338 2.51 -33.26 16.34
C ASP A 338 2.44 -32.81 14.88
N ILE A 339 3.16 -33.49 14.00
CA ILE A 339 3.24 -33.16 12.58
C ILE A 339 2.44 -34.20 11.80
N PHE A 340 1.49 -33.73 10.99
CA PHE A 340 0.56 -34.60 10.24
C PHE A 340 1.12 -35.03 8.88
N THR A 341 2.18 -34.40 8.41
CA THR A 341 2.79 -34.71 7.12
C THR A 341 4.04 -35.58 7.30
N ASP A 342 4.29 -36.52 6.38
CA ASP A 342 5.47 -37.40 6.36
C ASP A 342 6.81 -36.65 6.15
N SER A 343 6.83 -35.34 6.23
CA SER A 343 7.97 -34.51 5.93
C SER A 343 8.97 -34.45 7.10
N LYS A 344 10.04 -35.20 6.97
CA LYS A 344 11.28 -34.96 7.73
C LYS A 344 11.89 -33.65 7.22
N GLY A 345 12.23 -32.73 8.11
CA GLY A 345 12.90 -31.53 7.65
C GLY A 345 12.75 -30.31 8.57
N THR A 346 12.95 -29.18 7.94
CA THR A 346 12.87 -27.88 8.61
C THR A 346 11.75 -27.04 7.98
N PHE A 347 10.86 -26.50 8.79
CA PHE A 347 9.79 -25.61 8.33
C PHE A 347 9.55 -24.46 9.31
N ASP A 348 9.06 -23.35 8.81
CA ASP A 348 8.71 -22.18 9.60
C ASP A 348 7.21 -22.14 9.88
N LEU A 349 6.84 -21.61 11.04
CA LEU A 349 5.45 -21.39 11.45
C LEU A 349 5.18 -19.90 11.70
N PRO A 350 5.18 -19.07 10.63
CA PRO A 350 4.87 -17.65 10.75
C PRO A 350 3.44 -17.39 11.24
N GLU A 351 2.53 -18.34 11.01
CA GLU A 351 1.14 -18.27 11.45
C GLU A 351 1.01 -18.15 12.97
N ILE A 352 1.82 -18.89 13.74
CA ILE A 352 1.83 -18.78 15.20
C ILE A 352 2.18 -17.35 15.62
N THR A 353 3.18 -16.74 14.95
CA THR A 353 3.62 -15.37 15.25
C THR A 353 2.55 -14.35 14.84
N GLU A 354 1.96 -14.48 13.65
CA GLU A 354 0.88 -13.59 13.19
C GLU A 354 -0.33 -13.69 14.14
N MET A 355 -0.73 -14.90 14.52
CA MET A 355 -1.88 -15.13 15.40
C MET A 355 -1.62 -14.66 16.82
N LYS A 356 -0.42 -14.84 17.37
CA LYS A 356 -0.02 -14.29 18.67
C LYS A 356 -0.21 -12.78 18.71
N ILE A 357 0.31 -12.08 17.70
CA ILE A 357 0.24 -10.61 17.61
C ILE A 357 -1.23 -10.16 17.61
N ILE A 358 -2.06 -10.79 16.79
CA ILE A 358 -3.48 -10.44 16.69
C ILE A 358 -4.23 -10.83 17.96
N PHE A 359 -3.98 -12.02 18.51
CA PHE A 359 -4.62 -12.49 19.75
C PHE A 359 -4.38 -11.52 20.90
N ASN A 360 -3.12 -11.15 21.14
CA ASN A 360 -2.76 -10.17 22.18
C ASN A 360 -3.44 -8.80 21.99
N ALA A 361 -3.68 -8.40 20.72
CA ALA A 361 -4.33 -7.13 20.42
C ALA A 361 -5.86 -7.16 20.65
N VAL A 362 -6.51 -8.33 20.56
CA VAL A 362 -7.96 -8.44 20.51
C VAL A 362 -8.59 -9.33 21.61
N GLU A 363 -7.81 -10.03 22.41
CA GLU A 363 -8.30 -10.97 23.44
C GLU A 363 -9.26 -10.35 24.46
N ASN A 364 -9.14 -9.04 24.70
CA ASN A 364 -9.98 -8.29 25.64
C ASN A 364 -11.25 -7.69 24.98
N LEU A 365 -11.52 -7.97 23.69
CA LEU A 365 -12.71 -7.47 23.00
C LEU A 365 -13.94 -8.37 23.20
N VAL A 366 -13.75 -9.58 23.72
CA VAL A 366 -14.80 -10.58 23.98
C VAL A 366 -14.60 -11.25 25.33
#